data_8843304d81760451f562fe7355a1a0a0
#
_entry.id   8843304d81760451f562fe7355a1a0a0
#
_cell.length_a   1.000
_cell.length_b   1.000
_cell.length_c   1.000
_cell.angle_alpha   90.00
_cell.angle_beta   90.00
_cell.angle_gamma   90.00
#
_symmetry.space_group_name_H-M   'P 1'
#
loop_
_entity.id
_entity.type
_entity.pdbx_description
1 polymer ?
#
loop_
_entity_poly.entity_id
_entity_poly.type
_entity_poly.pdbx_seq_one_letter_code
_entity_poly.pdbx_strand_id
1 'polypeptide(L)'
;MPFNLKNRSLLSLVNHTPEEIDYLVSLAEDLKKAKRAGTERPQLRGKSIALIFEKTSTRTRSAFEVAAYDQGAHTTFFDPAVSQIGHKESIKDSARVLGSMYDAIEFRGFKQETVEELAEYAGVPVFNGLTDEWRPTRMLCGLITMKEASGKR
;
A
#
# COMPACT_ATOMS: atom_id res chain seq x y z
N MET A 1 -7.85 -19.17 13.45
CA MET A 1 -8.38 -17.99 14.17
C MET A 1 -8.47 -16.83 13.19
N PRO A 2 -9.52 -16.01 13.23
CA PRO A 2 -9.53 -14.80 12.46
C PRO A 2 -8.44 -13.87 13.01
N PHE A 3 -7.44 -13.56 12.24
CA PHE A 3 -6.44 -12.56 12.58
C PHE A 3 -6.92 -11.17 12.16
N ASN A 4 -6.49 -10.16 12.88
CA ASN A 4 -6.87 -8.79 12.64
C ASN A 4 -5.69 -8.01 12.05
N LEU A 5 -5.79 -7.67 10.76
CA LEU A 5 -4.80 -6.83 10.06
C LEU A 5 -5.13 -5.33 10.12
N LYS A 6 -6.15 -4.93 10.88
CA LYS A 6 -6.53 -3.52 11.02
C LYS A 6 -5.36 -2.70 11.57
N ASN A 7 -5.07 -1.60 10.91
CA ASN A 7 -3.99 -0.66 11.24
C ASN A 7 -2.57 -1.27 11.16
N ARG A 8 -2.41 -2.43 10.54
CA ARG A 8 -1.08 -2.99 10.28
C ARG A 8 -0.51 -2.43 8.97
N SER A 9 0.75 -2.03 9.02
CA SER A 9 1.51 -1.64 7.85
C SER A 9 1.96 -2.86 7.05
N LEU A 10 2.15 -2.71 5.75
CA LEU A 10 2.70 -3.72 4.84
C LEU A 10 4.04 -3.22 4.29
N LEU A 11 5.12 -3.40 5.05
CA LEU A 11 6.46 -2.92 4.70
C LEU A 11 7.28 -3.99 3.96
N SER A 12 7.07 -5.24 4.33
CA SER A 12 7.63 -6.44 3.71
C SER A 12 6.71 -7.63 4.01
N LEU A 13 6.96 -8.79 3.39
CA LEU A 13 6.22 -10.01 3.73
C LEU A 13 6.86 -10.82 4.86
N VAL A 14 8.09 -10.48 5.26
CA VAL A 14 8.84 -11.23 6.29
C VAL A 14 8.13 -11.23 7.64
N ASN A 15 7.43 -10.15 7.96
CA ASN A 15 6.73 -9.98 9.24
C ASN A 15 5.27 -10.45 9.19
N HIS A 16 4.89 -11.20 8.15
CA HIS A 16 3.55 -11.77 8.00
C HIS A 16 3.63 -13.29 8.06
N THR A 17 2.65 -13.90 8.73
CA THR A 17 2.54 -15.36 8.75
C THR A 17 2.07 -15.90 7.40
N PRO A 18 2.33 -17.17 7.07
CA PRO A 18 1.80 -17.79 5.85
C PRO A 18 0.28 -17.63 5.71
N GLU A 19 -0.46 -17.78 6.81
CA GLU A 19 -1.92 -17.63 6.85
C GLU A 19 -2.37 -16.19 6.54
N GLU A 20 -1.63 -15.19 7.01
CA GLU A 20 -1.89 -13.78 6.70
C GLU A 20 -1.64 -13.49 5.22
N ILE A 21 -0.57 -14.06 4.65
CA ILE A 21 -0.25 -13.94 3.22
C ILE A 21 -1.34 -14.62 2.37
N ASP A 22 -1.76 -15.83 2.73
CA ASP A 22 -2.83 -16.55 2.04
C ASP A 22 -4.16 -15.78 2.10
N TYR A 23 -4.45 -15.16 3.23
CA TYR A 23 -5.62 -14.29 3.36
C TYR A 23 -5.54 -13.09 2.42
N LEU A 24 -4.41 -12.39 2.37
CA LEU A 24 -4.22 -11.24 1.47
C LEU A 24 -4.34 -11.63 -0.01
N VAL A 25 -3.79 -12.78 -0.39
CA VAL A 25 -3.90 -13.34 -1.74
C VAL A 25 -5.36 -13.64 -2.06
N SER A 26 -6.08 -14.32 -1.17
CA SER A 26 -7.49 -14.67 -1.34
C SER A 26 -8.37 -13.43 -1.45
N LEU A 27 -8.16 -12.44 -0.58
CA LEU A 27 -8.87 -11.16 -0.64
C LEU A 27 -8.64 -10.43 -1.98
N ALA A 28 -7.40 -10.43 -2.47
CA ALA A 28 -7.07 -9.79 -3.74
C ALA A 28 -7.72 -10.54 -4.93
N GLU A 29 -7.79 -11.88 -4.90
CA GLU A 29 -8.52 -12.68 -5.90
C GLU A 29 -10.03 -12.35 -5.90
N ASP A 30 -10.62 -12.23 -4.73
CA ASP A 30 -12.05 -11.92 -4.59
C ASP A 30 -12.37 -10.50 -5.07
N LEU A 31 -11.54 -9.50 -4.72
CA LEU A 31 -11.66 -8.13 -5.23
C LEU A 31 -11.49 -8.07 -6.75
N LYS A 32 -10.53 -8.82 -7.31
CA LYS A 32 -10.33 -8.93 -8.75
C LYS A 32 -11.55 -9.51 -9.47
N LYS A 33 -12.15 -10.56 -8.92
CA LYS A 33 -13.39 -11.17 -9.44
C LYS A 33 -14.56 -10.20 -9.36
N ALA A 34 -14.74 -9.54 -8.21
CA ALA A 34 -15.81 -8.58 -8.00
C ALA A 34 -15.70 -7.38 -8.96
N LYS A 35 -14.50 -6.84 -9.17
CA LYS A 35 -14.24 -5.77 -10.13
C LYS A 35 -14.63 -6.20 -11.55
N ARG A 36 -14.20 -7.38 -12.00
CA ARG A 36 -14.53 -7.91 -13.33
C ARG A 36 -16.03 -8.16 -13.53
N ALA A 37 -16.72 -8.56 -12.45
CA ALA A 37 -18.15 -8.79 -12.46
C ALA A 37 -18.98 -7.52 -12.28
N GLY A 38 -18.37 -6.36 -11.98
CA GLY A 38 -19.07 -5.12 -11.67
C GLY A 38 -19.82 -5.15 -10.34
N THR A 39 -19.47 -6.05 -9.43
CA THR A 39 -20.12 -6.25 -8.12
C THR A 39 -19.29 -5.74 -6.96
N GLU A 40 -18.17 -5.09 -7.23
CA GLU A 40 -17.28 -4.54 -6.21
C GLU A 40 -18.00 -3.48 -5.37
N ARG A 41 -17.86 -3.58 -4.05
CA ARG A 41 -18.46 -2.65 -3.11
C ARG A 41 -17.39 -1.78 -2.46
N PRO A 42 -17.52 -0.44 -2.51
CA PRO A 42 -16.57 0.46 -1.87
C PRO A 42 -16.53 0.28 -0.36
N GLN A 43 -15.38 -0.10 0.19
CA GLN A 43 -15.16 -0.31 1.63
C GLN A 43 -14.41 0.86 2.30
N LEU A 44 -13.83 1.78 1.51
CA LEU A 44 -12.97 2.86 1.99
C LEU A 44 -13.61 4.25 1.76
N ARG A 45 -14.93 4.34 1.76
CA ARG A 45 -15.63 5.61 1.58
C ARG A 45 -15.22 6.62 2.65
N GLY A 46 -14.91 7.85 2.21
CA GLY A 46 -14.49 8.93 3.10
C GLY A 46 -13.06 8.82 3.61
N LYS A 47 -12.28 7.83 3.13
CA LYS A 47 -10.87 7.68 3.47
C LYS A 47 -9.99 8.47 2.50
N SER A 48 -8.89 8.99 3.03
CA SER A 48 -7.87 9.72 2.28
C SER A 48 -6.52 9.03 2.42
N ILE A 49 -5.85 8.80 1.29
CA ILE A 49 -4.57 8.07 1.22
C ILE A 49 -3.51 8.99 0.60
N ALA A 50 -2.40 9.18 1.30
CA ALA A 50 -1.23 9.88 0.76
C ALA A 50 -0.38 8.92 -0.08
N LEU A 51 -0.05 9.30 -1.30
CA LEU A 51 0.87 8.58 -2.18
C LEU A 51 2.19 9.35 -2.27
N ILE A 52 3.22 8.87 -1.58
CA ILE A 52 4.52 9.53 -1.47
C ILE A 52 5.52 8.83 -2.38
N PHE A 53 6.11 9.56 -3.31
CA PHE A 53 7.05 9.03 -4.28
C PHE A 53 8.39 9.78 -4.21
N GLU A 54 9.49 9.08 -3.98
CA GLU A 54 10.85 9.59 -4.15
C GLU A 54 11.37 9.34 -5.58
N LYS A 55 10.74 8.42 -6.31
CA LYS A 55 11.06 8.11 -7.70
C LYS A 55 9.79 7.94 -8.52
N THR A 56 9.84 8.39 -9.76
CA THR A 56 8.70 8.34 -10.68
C THR A 56 8.21 6.92 -10.94
N SER A 57 6.92 6.76 -11.13
CA SER A 57 6.31 5.49 -11.49
C SER A 57 4.93 5.66 -12.09
N THR A 58 4.73 5.17 -13.29
CA THR A 58 3.42 5.14 -13.93
C THR A 58 2.54 4.03 -13.33
N ARG A 59 3.06 2.80 -13.30
CA ARG A 59 2.28 1.60 -12.89
C ARG A 59 1.90 1.59 -11.43
N THR A 60 2.82 1.89 -10.52
CA THR A 60 2.54 1.87 -9.08
C THR A 60 1.54 2.96 -8.73
N ARG A 61 1.75 4.18 -9.21
CA ARG A 61 0.82 5.28 -9.01
C ARG A 61 -0.58 4.94 -9.49
N SER A 62 -0.72 4.54 -10.76
CA SER A 62 -2.02 4.18 -11.33
C SER A 62 -2.70 3.05 -10.58
N ALA A 63 -1.95 2.02 -10.14
CA ALA A 63 -2.51 0.90 -9.40
C ALA A 63 -3.12 1.34 -8.06
N PHE A 64 -2.41 2.17 -7.29
CA PHE A 64 -2.93 2.68 -6.02
C PHE A 64 -4.08 3.67 -6.22
N GLU A 65 -3.97 4.60 -7.17
CA GLU A 65 -5.06 5.56 -7.46
C GLU A 65 -6.35 4.85 -7.90
N VAL A 66 -6.25 3.89 -8.82
CA VAL A 66 -7.42 3.14 -9.31
C VAL A 66 -8.01 2.25 -8.21
N ALA A 67 -7.18 1.54 -7.45
CA ALA A 67 -7.66 0.71 -6.35
C ALA A 67 -8.35 1.53 -5.26
N ALA A 68 -7.79 2.68 -4.91
CA ALA A 68 -8.40 3.60 -3.95
C ALA A 68 -9.75 4.13 -4.46
N TYR A 69 -9.82 4.55 -5.71
CA TYR A 69 -11.04 5.02 -6.35
C TYR A 69 -12.13 3.94 -6.36
N ASP A 70 -11.81 2.72 -6.75
CA ASP A 70 -12.75 1.60 -6.77
C ASP A 70 -13.33 1.32 -5.38
N GLN A 71 -12.53 1.51 -4.34
CA GLN A 71 -12.93 1.35 -2.94
C GLN A 71 -13.56 2.59 -2.32
N GLY A 72 -13.69 3.70 -3.07
CA GLY A 72 -14.33 4.94 -2.63
C GLY A 72 -13.44 5.85 -1.80
N ALA A 73 -12.13 5.63 -1.82
CA ALA A 73 -11.15 6.49 -1.16
C ALA A 73 -10.66 7.61 -2.09
N HIS A 74 -10.18 8.69 -1.48
CA HIS A 74 -9.45 9.77 -2.15
C HIS A 74 -7.95 9.56 -2.04
N THR A 75 -7.19 9.97 -3.04
CA THR A 75 -5.73 9.96 -3.01
C THR A 75 -5.14 11.34 -3.22
N THR A 76 -4.04 11.63 -2.55
CA THR A 76 -3.19 12.78 -2.82
C THR A 76 -1.81 12.29 -3.23
N PHE A 77 -1.38 12.68 -4.40
CA PHE A 77 -0.05 12.33 -4.92
C PHE A 77 0.98 13.41 -4.59
N PHE A 78 2.06 12.99 -3.95
CA PHE A 78 3.22 13.82 -3.65
C PHE A 78 4.33 13.53 -4.66
N ASP A 79 4.47 14.45 -5.61
CA ASP A 79 5.49 14.36 -6.64
C ASP A 79 6.89 14.58 -6.05
N PRO A 80 7.89 13.74 -6.39
CA PRO A 80 9.26 13.88 -5.88
C PRO A 80 9.92 15.21 -6.25
N ALA A 81 9.52 15.83 -7.36
CA ALA A 81 10.09 17.09 -7.80
C ALA A 81 9.62 18.30 -6.97
N VAL A 82 8.46 18.21 -6.31
CA VAL A 82 7.86 19.32 -5.55
C VAL A 82 7.66 19.02 -4.07
N SER A 83 7.84 17.78 -3.67
CA SER A 83 7.73 17.37 -2.27
C SER A 83 8.96 17.82 -1.47
N GLN A 84 8.74 18.33 -0.26
CA GLN A 84 9.80 18.70 0.67
C GLN A 84 10.17 17.55 1.63
N ILE A 85 9.47 16.42 1.54
CA ILE A 85 9.66 15.24 2.39
C ILE A 85 11.07 14.67 2.19
N GLY A 86 11.82 14.56 3.29
CA GLY A 86 13.19 14.06 3.26
C GLY A 86 14.24 15.05 2.76
N HIS A 87 13.86 16.27 2.40
CA HIS A 87 14.78 17.35 1.99
C HIS A 87 14.88 18.44 3.04
N LYS A 88 13.83 19.24 3.21
CA LYS A 88 13.78 20.32 4.22
C LYS A 88 13.11 19.87 5.51
N GLU A 89 12.28 18.84 5.44
CA GLU A 89 11.58 18.27 6.58
C GLU A 89 12.13 16.88 6.88
N SER A 90 12.22 16.53 8.18
CA SER A 90 12.57 15.17 8.57
C SER A 90 11.45 14.18 8.19
N ILE A 91 11.81 12.94 7.89
CA ILE A 91 10.83 11.87 7.63
C ILE A 91 9.86 11.73 8.81
N LYS A 92 10.39 11.78 10.02
CA LYS A 92 9.63 11.69 11.27
C LYS A 92 8.55 12.79 11.40
N ASP A 93 8.90 14.03 11.12
CA ASP A 93 7.96 15.15 11.22
C ASP A 93 6.92 15.09 10.10
N SER A 94 7.35 14.80 8.88
CA SER A 94 6.44 14.55 7.75
C SER A 94 5.47 13.40 8.04
N ALA A 95 5.95 12.29 8.63
CA ALA A 95 5.11 11.16 9.01
C ALA A 95 4.01 11.56 9.99
N ARG A 96 4.35 12.32 11.03
CA ARG A 96 3.37 12.80 12.03
C ARG A 96 2.33 13.73 11.41
N VAL A 97 2.76 14.67 10.59
CA VAL A 97 1.86 15.61 9.92
C VAL A 97 0.93 14.86 8.98
N LEU A 98 1.46 14.01 8.10
CA LEU A 98 0.65 13.24 7.15
C LEU A 98 -0.27 12.25 7.86
N GLY A 99 0.20 11.58 8.90
CA GLY A 99 -0.62 10.67 9.70
C GLY A 99 -1.77 11.35 10.44
N SER A 100 -1.66 12.66 10.72
CA SER A 100 -2.78 13.44 11.27
C SER A 100 -3.83 13.84 10.23
N MET A 101 -3.49 13.84 8.94
CA MET A 101 -4.34 14.28 7.84
C MET A 101 -4.94 13.12 7.04
N TYR A 102 -4.19 12.02 6.90
CA TYR A 102 -4.55 10.88 6.05
C TYR A 102 -4.87 9.64 6.88
N ASP A 103 -5.69 8.76 6.33
CA ASP A 103 -6.04 7.47 6.94
C ASP A 103 -5.01 6.37 6.63
N ALA A 104 -4.20 6.54 5.60
CA ALA A 104 -3.13 5.64 5.23
C ALA A 104 -2.09 6.36 4.36
N ILE A 105 -0.90 5.78 4.28
CA ILE A 105 0.21 6.29 3.47
C ILE A 105 0.73 5.16 2.58
N GLU A 106 0.88 5.40 1.28
CA GLU A 106 1.70 4.58 0.39
C GLU A 106 3.04 5.29 0.17
N PHE A 107 4.10 4.52 0.19
CA PHE A 107 5.45 5.01 -0.05
C PHE A 107 6.15 4.22 -1.15
N ARG A 108 6.72 4.94 -2.09
CA ARG A 108 7.61 4.41 -3.11
C ARG A 108 8.91 5.20 -3.12
N GLY A 109 9.99 4.57 -2.71
CA GLY A 109 11.28 5.26 -2.56
C GLY A 109 12.47 4.35 -2.77
N PHE A 110 13.58 4.76 -2.16
CA PHE A 110 14.86 4.07 -2.25
C PHE A 110 15.07 3.18 -1.03
N LYS A 111 15.21 3.77 0.15
CA LYS A 111 15.62 3.07 1.36
C LYS A 111 14.44 2.44 2.09
N GLN A 112 14.64 1.20 2.54
CA GLN A 112 13.70 0.53 3.42
C GLN A 112 13.55 1.26 4.76
N GLU A 113 14.65 1.77 5.32
CA GLU A 113 14.65 2.55 6.56
C GLU A 113 13.67 3.73 6.51
N THR A 114 13.54 4.40 5.37
CA THR A 114 12.62 5.53 5.20
C THR A 114 11.16 5.12 5.38
N VAL A 115 10.74 4.00 4.77
CA VAL A 115 9.35 3.52 4.91
C VAL A 115 9.09 2.96 6.30
N GLU A 116 10.10 2.41 6.96
CA GLU A 116 10.01 1.94 8.34
C GLU A 116 9.87 3.12 9.32
N GLU A 117 10.63 4.19 9.13
CA GLU A 117 10.50 5.43 9.91
C GLU A 117 9.13 6.09 9.70
N LEU A 118 8.63 6.13 8.46
CA LEU A 118 7.26 6.58 8.18
C LEU A 118 6.23 5.75 8.97
N ALA A 119 6.34 4.43 8.97
CA ALA A 119 5.42 3.55 9.66
C ALA A 119 5.49 3.70 11.19
N GLU A 120 6.67 3.96 11.74
CA GLU A 120 6.87 4.16 13.18
C GLU A 120 6.17 5.42 13.69
N TYR A 121 6.22 6.52 12.91
CA TYR A 121 5.76 7.83 13.39
C TYR A 121 4.43 8.31 12.81
N ALA A 122 3.90 7.69 11.77
CA ALA A 122 2.68 8.15 11.12
C ALA A 122 1.41 7.92 11.97
N GLY A 123 1.36 6.86 12.77
CA GLY A 123 0.16 6.49 13.52
C GLY A 123 -0.99 5.94 12.66
N VAL A 124 -0.77 5.79 11.36
CA VAL A 124 -1.69 5.19 10.38
C VAL A 124 -0.96 4.12 9.58
N PRO A 125 -1.66 3.17 8.94
CA PRO A 125 -1.01 2.13 8.13
C PRO A 125 -0.17 2.71 7.00
N VAL A 126 1.03 2.15 6.84
CA VAL A 126 1.96 2.50 5.75
C VAL A 126 2.16 1.28 4.85
N PHE A 127 2.03 1.50 3.54
CA PHE A 127 2.17 0.48 2.51
C PHE A 127 3.41 0.74 1.67
N ASN A 128 4.32 -0.22 1.64
CA ASN A 128 5.51 -0.16 0.80
C ASN A 128 5.16 -0.54 -0.65
N GLY A 129 5.02 0.45 -1.51
CA GLY A 129 4.83 0.25 -2.94
C GLY A 129 6.10 -0.25 -3.64
N LEU A 130 7.27 0.23 -3.17
CA LEU A 130 8.59 -0.24 -3.57
C LEU A 130 9.68 0.47 -2.75
N THR A 131 10.63 -0.31 -2.25
CA THR A 131 11.98 0.14 -1.88
C THR A 131 13.01 -0.68 -2.66
N ASP A 132 14.30 -0.37 -2.50
CA ASP A 132 15.35 -1.14 -3.16
C ASP A 132 15.43 -2.59 -2.65
N GLU A 133 15.01 -2.81 -1.39
CA GLU A 133 15.03 -4.12 -0.73
C GLU A 133 13.73 -4.90 -0.92
N TRP A 134 12.56 -4.25 -0.81
CA TRP A 134 11.27 -4.92 -0.75
C TRP A 134 10.21 -4.36 -1.70
N ARG A 135 9.36 -5.26 -2.19
CA ARG A 135 8.22 -4.96 -3.07
C ARG A 135 7.01 -5.83 -2.69
N PRO A 136 6.46 -5.69 -1.47
CA PRO A 136 5.47 -6.63 -0.95
C PRO A 136 4.21 -6.71 -1.80
N THR A 137 3.70 -5.59 -2.31
CA THR A 137 2.52 -5.57 -3.18
C THR A 137 2.75 -6.33 -4.50
N ARG A 138 3.95 -6.22 -5.09
CA ARG A 138 4.30 -6.97 -6.31
C ARG A 138 4.50 -8.46 -6.03
N MET A 139 5.02 -8.81 -4.86
CA MET A 139 5.16 -10.21 -4.47
C MET A 139 3.80 -10.88 -4.34
N LEU A 140 2.83 -10.24 -3.68
CA LEU A 140 1.45 -10.73 -3.60
C LEU A 140 0.81 -10.89 -5.00
N CYS A 141 1.00 -9.90 -5.88
CA CYS A 141 0.54 -9.99 -7.26
C CYS A 141 1.18 -11.16 -8.02
N GLY A 142 2.48 -11.40 -7.80
CA GLY A 142 3.19 -12.55 -8.38
C GLY A 142 2.62 -13.88 -7.90
N LEU A 143 2.32 -14.02 -6.62
CA LEU A 143 1.69 -15.22 -6.06
C LEU A 143 0.32 -15.49 -6.70
N ILE A 144 -0.51 -14.48 -6.86
CA ILE A 144 -1.81 -14.61 -7.55
C ILE A 144 -1.61 -15.07 -8.99
N THR A 145 -0.68 -14.45 -9.71
CA THR A 145 -0.39 -14.81 -11.12
C THR A 145 0.10 -16.24 -11.25
N MET A 146 1.01 -16.68 -10.38
CA MET A 146 1.50 -18.07 -10.38
C MET A 146 0.36 -19.07 -10.07
N LYS A 147 -0.49 -18.75 -9.12
CA LYS A 147 -1.63 -19.57 -8.74
C LYS A 147 -2.63 -19.70 -9.91
N GLU A 148 -2.96 -18.59 -10.57
CA GLU A 148 -3.86 -18.59 -11.73
C GLU A 148 -3.26 -19.35 -12.92
N ALA A 149 -1.97 -19.20 -13.21
CA ALA A 149 -1.30 -19.85 -14.32
C ALA A 149 -1.09 -21.36 -14.11
N SER A 150 -0.85 -21.78 -12.86
CA SER A 150 -0.61 -23.20 -12.55
C SER A 150 -1.88 -24.03 -12.41
N GLY A 151 -3.04 -23.39 -12.25
CA GLY A 151 -4.30 -24.07 -11.94
C GLY A 151 -4.31 -24.82 -10.58
N LYS A 152 -3.25 -24.67 -9.80
CA LYS A 152 -3.15 -25.27 -8.45
C LYS A 152 -3.77 -24.33 -7.42
N ARG A 153 -4.63 -24.89 -6.57
CA ARG A 153 -5.17 -24.21 -5.39
C ARG A 153 -4.21 -24.28 -4.24
#